data_47638d047d762a62a04997e7d2ca615e
#
_entry.id   47638d047d762a62a04997e7d2ca615e
#
_cell.length_a   1.000
_cell.length_b   1.000
_cell.length_c   1.000
_cell.angle_alpha   90.00
_cell.angle_beta   90.00
_cell.angle_gamma   90.00
#
_symmetry.space_group_name_H-M   'P 1'
#
loop_
_entity.id
_entity.type
_entity.pdbx_description
1 polymer ?
#
loop_
_entity_poly.entity_id
_entity_poly.type
_entity_poly.pdbx_seq_one_letter_code
_entity_poly.pdbx_strand_id
1 'polypeptide(L)'
;LYFNRDEICQGNDKSLYNDVYKKLLDIGDVIGIGGSLFTTKVGEMTVLVKNFTLLSKSLKPLPLPKTDSEGNTYDEFNDPESRYRQRYVDLIVNSSVKETFIKRTKIIDKIRTFLNKRNYLEVETPVLQPIPGGASAKPFATHHNALNIPLYLRIANELYLKRLIVGGFTGVYEFAKAFRNEGMDRTHNPEFTMVELYVAFKDYYWMMEMTEKLIEEISISINNSTLISFQGNEINLKAPYKRISILDSIKEHTGIDVSDFNEKQMFETAEKLGIEVENSMGYGKLVDAIFGEKCEHHYIQPTFIIDYPKEMSPLTKEHRDNPRLTERFELFINGKEIANAYSELNDPIDQMLRFKHQLKLSEKGDEEAMYIDHDFVRALEYGMPPTSGIGIGIDRLVMLFTNQKSIQEVIFFPQMKPEINKPVSKKSDFLSIGVSENWIDIVMEIYVDIDSLFSNKPTQVHQKLNGFRKKNKLNLDALQLDDITKWFKKSD
;
A
#
# COMPACT_ATOMS: atom_id res chain seq x y z
N LEU A 1 -23.09 -18.19 -19.95
CA LEU A 1 -23.64 -19.56 -20.03
C LEU A 1 -25.13 -19.50 -20.36
N TYR A 2 -25.64 -20.42 -21.20
CA TYR A 2 -27.03 -20.59 -21.47
C TYR A 2 -27.51 -21.99 -21.06
N PHE A 3 -28.41 -22.02 -20.07
CA PHE A 3 -28.98 -23.25 -19.53
C PHE A 3 -30.37 -23.46 -20.13
N ASN A 4 -30.52 -24.52 -20.89
CA ASN A 4 -31.81 -24.95 -21.44
C ASN A 4 -32.20 -26.29 -20.80
N ARG A 5 -33.46 -26.39 -20.32
CA ARG A 5 -33.97 -27.55 -19.63
C ARG A 5 -33.84 -28.83 -20.45
N ASP A 6 -34.18 -28.74 -21.73
CA ASP A 6 -34.28 -29.91 -22.59
C ASP A 6 -32.94 -30.35 -23.14
N GLU A 7 -31.93 -29.46 -23.15
CA GLU A 7 -30.55 -29.75 -23.48
C GLU A 7 -29.82 -30.46 -22.30
N ILE A 8 -30.09 -30.00 -21.06
CA ILE A 8 -29.44 -30.55 -19.85
C ILE A 8 -30.09 -31.88 -19.43
N CYS A 9 -31.41 -31.99 -19.58
CA CYS A 9 -32.16 -33.15 -19.15
C CYS A 9 -32.66 -33.93 -20.36
N GLN A 10 -31.90 -34.91 -20.81
CA GLN A 10 -32.31 -35.83 -21.84
C GLN A 10 -33.32 -36.84 -21.28
N GLY A 11 -34.55 -36.88 -21.77
CA GLY A 11 -35.64 -37.77 -21.31
C GLY A 11 -36.68 -37.08 -20.43
N ASN A 12 -37.46 -37.92 -19.71
CA ASN A 12 -38.61 -37.42 -18.94
C ASN A 12 -38.24 -36.83 -17.58
N ASP A 13 -37.08 -37.20 -17.01
CA ASP A 13 -36.60 -36.65 -15.73
C ASP A 13 -35.98 -35.25 -15.93
N LYS A 14 -36.63 -34.25 -15.36
CA LYS A 14 -36.20 -32.84 -15.40
C LYS A 14 -35.70 -32.35 -14.04
N SER A 15 -35.41 -33.23 -13.10
CA SER A 15 -34.96 -32.91 -11.73
C SER A 15 -33.67 -32.12 -11.73
N LEU A 16 -32.69 -32.47 -12.59
CA LEU A 16 -31.39 -31.76 -12.67
C LEU A 16 -31.58 -30.27 -12.97
N TYR A 17 -32.55 -29.91 -13.82
CA TYR A 17 -32.85 -28.51 -14.10
C TYR A 17 -33.76 -27.90 -13.02
N ASN A 18 -34.86 -28.57 -12.64
CA ASN A 18 -35.89 -27.99 -11.79
C ASN A 18 -35.48 -27.93 -10.31
N ASP A 19 -34.70 -28.91 -9.81
CA ASP A 19 -34.32 -29.01 -8.41
C ASP A 19 -32.88 -28.61 -8.17
N VAL A 20 -31.92 -29.06 -9.01
CA VAL A 20 -30.52 -28.70 -8.80
C VAL A 20 -30.24 -27.30 -9.34
N TYR A 21 -30.40 -27.07 -10.66
CA TYR A 21 -30.03 -25.78 -11.27
C TYR A 21 -30.86 -24.60 -10.71
N LYS A 22 -32.17 -24.74 -10.58
CA LYS A 22 -33.05 -23.64 -10.14
C LYS A 22 -33.06 -23.39 -8.64
N LYS A 23 -32.84 -24.41 -7.80
CA LYS A 23 -33.06 -24.31 -6.35
C LYS A 23 -31.78 -24.44 -5.50
N LEU A 24 -30.75 -25.09 -6.02
CA LEU A 24 -29.55 -25.40 -5.26
C LEU A 24 -28.30 -24.69 -5.75
N LEU A 25 -28.27 -24.21 -7.00
CA LEU A 25 -27.18 -23.37 -7.50
C LEU A 25 -27.42 -21.92 -7.15
N ASP A 26 -26.38 -21.28 -6.65
CA ASP A 26 -26.34 -19.85 -6.34
C ASP A 26 -25.26 -19.13 -7.16
N ILE A 27 -25.43 -17.81 -7.30
CA ILE A 27 -24.40 -16.98 -7.90
C ILE A 27 -23.18 -16.97 -6.98
N GLY A 28 -22.01 -17.34 -7.53
CA GLY A 28 -20.77 -17.55 -6.78
C GLY A 28 -20.36 -19.01 -6.69
N ASP A 29 -21.25 -19.95 -7.01
CA ASP A 29 -20.89 -21.37 -7.13
C ASP A 29 -19.91 -21.58 -8.30
N VAL A 30 -18.92 -22.43 -8.08
CA VAL A 30 -17.98 -22.85 -9.14
C VAL A 30 -18.51 -24.14 -9.76
N ILE A 31 -18.79 -24.11 -11.05
CA ILE A 31 -19.31 -25.26 -11.77
C ILE A 31 -18.41 -25.64 -12.96
N GLY A 32 -18.22 -26.93 -13.17
CA GLY A 32 -17.68 -27.49 -14.40
C GLY A 32 -18.80 -27.66 -15.40
N ILE A 33 -18.58 -27.27 -16.64
CA ILE A 33 -19.60 -27.39 -17.71
C ILE A 33 -19.06 -28.12 -18.92
N GLY A 34 -19.92 -28.90 -19.59
CA GLY A 34 -19.73 -29.41 -20.92
C GLY A 34 -20.82 -28.89 -21.84
N GLY A 35 -20.46 -28.45 -23.06
CA GLY A 35 -21.40 -27.88 -23.99
C GLY A 35 -20.78 -27.43 -25.31
N SER A 36 -21.54 -26.67 -26.11
CA SER A 36 -21.12 -26.14 -27.40
C SER A 36 -21.14 -24.62 -27.41
N LEU A 37 -20.18 -23.99 -28.07
CA LEU A 37 -20.14 -22.54 -28.27
C LEU A 37 -21.17 -22.14 -29.37
N PHE A 38 -21.85 -21.05 -29.10
CA PHE A 38 -22.69 -20.38 -30.12
C PHE A 38 -22.70 -18.87 -29.88
N THR A 39 -23.04 -18.13 -30.88
CA THR A 39 -23.23 -16.67 -30.78
C THR A 39 -24.68 -16.33 -30.62
N THR A 40 -25.05 -15.57 -29.60
CA THR A 40 -26.42 -15.10 -29.38
C THR A 40 -26.87 -14.14 -30.49
N LYS A 41 -28.18 -13.88 -30.61
CA LYS A 41 -28.74 -12.92 -31.58
C LYS A 41 -28.19 -11.48 -31.39
N VAL A 42 -27.68 -11.16 -30.19
CA VAL A 42 -27.06 -9.86 -29.89
C VAL A 42 -25.52 -9.89 -30.03
N GLY A 43 -24.96 -10.96 -30.60
CA GLY A 43 -23.53 -11.06 -30.90
C GLY A 43 -22.64 -11.55 -29.74
N GLU A 44 -23.23 -12.03 -28.64
CA GLU A 44 -22.47 -12.50 -27.46
C GLU A 44 -22.08 -13.98 -27.62
N MET A 45 -20.79 -14.28 -27.44
CA MET A 45 -20.30 -15.66 -27.43
C MET A 45 -20.72 -16.36 -26.14
N THR A 46 -21.46 -17.44 -26.27
CA THR A 46 -22.11 -18.14 -25.17
C THR A 46 -21.91 -19.65 -25.27
N VAL A 47 -21.85 -20.32 -24.11
CA VAL A 47 -21.83 -21.78 -24.03
C VAL A 47 -23.26 -22.30 -23.82
N LEU A 48 -23.78 -23.08 -24.77
CA LEU A 48 -24.97 -23.90 -24.56
C LEU A 48 -24.59 -25.10 -23.69
N VAL A 49 -25.05 -25.07 -22.44
CA VAL A 49 -24.69 -26.09 -21.45
C VAL A 49 -25.49 -27.37 -21.69
N LYS A 50 -24.78 -28.50 -21.85
CA LYS A 50 -25.36 -29.85 -22.01
C LYS A 50 -25.26 -30.69 -20.73
N ASN A 51 -24.21 -30.44 -19.95
CA ASN A 51 -24.04 -31.04 -18.62
C ASN A 51 -23.28 -30.08 -17.72
N PHE A 52 -23.44 -30.23 -16.42
CA PHE A 52 -22.69 -29.46 -15.44
C PHE A 52 -22.46 -30.29 -14.17
N THR A 53 -21.42 -29.93 -13.42
CA THR A 53 -21.07 -30.52 -12.13
C THR A 53 -20.73 -29.39 -11.17
N LEU A 54 -21.27 -29.40 -9.96
CA LEU A 54 -20.88 -28.49 -8.89
C LEU A 54 -19.46 -28.88 -8.42
N LEU A 55 -18.51 -27.95 -8.58
CA LEU A 55 -17.11 -28.14 -8.15
C LEU A 55 -16.87 -27.52 -6.77
N SER A 56 -17.50 -26.39 -6.49
CA SER A 56 -17.43 -25.76 -5.17
C SER A 56 -18.69 -24.94 -4.89
N LYS A 57 -19.25 -25.10 -3.71
CA LYS A 57 -20.44 -24.35 -3.24
C LYS A 57 -20.03 -23.05 -2.57
N SER A 58 -20.58 -21.94 -3.01
CA SER A 58 -20.48 -20.65 -2.31
C SER A 58 -21.47 -20.66 -1.13
N LEU A 59 -20.95 -20.51 0.09
CA LEU A 59 -21.77 -20.45 1.30
C LEU A 59 -22.22 -19.01 1.65
N LYS A 60 -21.60 -18.02 1.01
CA LYS A 60 -21.94 -16.58 1.22
C LYS A 60 -22.40 -15.97 -0.10
N PRO A 61 -23.48 -15.18 -0.10
CA PRO A 61 -23.91 -14.46 -1.30
C PRO A 61 -22.84 -13.43 -1.70
N LEU A 62 -22.60 -13.30 -3.01
CA LEU A 62 -21.76 -12.23 -3.51
C LEU A 62 -22.52 -10.89 -3.43
N PRO A 63 -21.86 -9.80 -2.97
CA PRO A 63 -22.43 -8.46 -2.93
C PRO A 63 -22.43 -7.86 -4.35
N LEU A 64 -23.35 -8.34 -5.19
CA LEU A 64 -23.50 -7.84 -6.55
C LEU A 64 -24.44 -6.64 -6.56
N PRO A 65 -24.08 -5.55 -7.28
CA PRO A 65 -24.92 -4.38 -7.37
C PRO A 65 -26.28 -4.72 -8.00
N LYS A 66 -27.35 -4.20 -7.41
CA LYS A 66 -28.73 -4.30 -7.92
C LYS A 66 -29.20 -2.91 -8.29
N THR A 67 -29.69 -2.75 -9.49
CA THR A 67 -30.26 -1.48 -9.95
C THR A 67 -31.79 -1.61 -9.98
N ASP A 68 -32.47 -0.65 -9.35
CA ASP A 68 -33.97 -0.58 -9.41
C ASP A 68 -34.47 0.03 -10.71
N SER A 69 -35.78 0.10 -10.85
CA SER A 69 -36.45 0.67 -12.04
C SER A 69 -36.21 2.18 -12.19
N GLU A 70 -35.74 2.86 -11.15
CA GLU A 70 -35.45 4.29 -11.15
C GLU A 70 -33.96 4.59 -11.42
N GLY A 71 -33.13 3.53 -11.57
CA GLY A 71 -31.70 3.64 -11.83
C GLY A 71 -30.81 3.77 -10.58
N ASN A 72 -31.39 3.63 -9.38
CA ASN A 72 -30.59 3.61 -8.15
C ASN A 72 -29.90 2.26 -7.99
N THR A 73 -28.62 2.28 -7.63
CA THR A 73 -27.83 1.08 -7.40
C THR A 73 -27.70 0.80 -5.91
N TYR A 74 -27.97 -0.43 -5.52
CA TYR A 74 -27.90 -0.94 -4.14
C TYR A 74 -26.93 -2.11 -4.05
N ASP A 75 -26.48 -2.41 -2.84
CA ASP A 75 -25.60 -3.55 -2.54
C ASP A 75 -24.24 -3.49 -3.25
N GLU A 76 -23.76 -2.31 -3.64
CA GLU A 76 -22.41 -2.15 -4.17
C GLU A 76 -21.37 -2.44 -3.09
N PHE A 77 -20.37 -3.23 -3.44
CA PHE A 77 -19.21 -3.49 -2.59
C PHE A 77 -18.15 -2.40 -2.83
N ASN A 78 -18.43 -1.18 -2.33
CA ASN A 78 -17.63 0.03 -2.58
C ASN A 78 -17.01 0.63 -1.30
N ASP A 79 -17.41 0.19 -0.09
CA ASP A 79 -16.79 0.61 1.15
C ASP A 79 -15.29 0.22 1.18
N PRO A 80 -14.35 1.20 1.28
CA PRO A 80 -12.93 0.93 1.17
C PRO A 80 -12.41 -0.07 2.21
N GLU A 81 -12.88 0.03 3.47
CA GLU A 81 -12.41 -0.86 4.53
C GLU A 81 -12.82 -2.31 4.25
N SER A 82 -14.07 -2.54 3.90
CA SER A 82 -14.60 -3.86 3.54
C SER A 82 -13.85 -4.43 2.32
N ARG A 83 -13.59 -3.62 1.29
CA ARG A 83 -12.86 -4.02 0.08
C ARG A 83 -11.43 -4.43 0.40
N TYR A 84 -10.74 -3.72 1.26
CA TYR A 84 -9.35 -4.04 1.61
C TYR A 84 -9.26 -5.29 2.48
N ARG A 85 -10.19 -5.48 3.42
CA ARG A 85 -10.26 -6.68 4.27
C ARG A 85 -10.66 -7.92 3.50
N GLN A 86 -11.59 -7.79 2.57
CA GLN A 86 -12.12 -8.89 1.76
C GLN A 86 -11.71 -8.73 0.28
N ARG A 87 -10.42 -8.53 0.03
CA ARG A 87 -9.89 -8.30 -1.32
C ARG A 87 -10.28 -9.40 -2.32
N TYR A 88 -10.43 -10.63 -1.86
CA TYR A 88 -10.90 -11.74 -2.69
C TYR A 88 -12.34 -11.52 -3.18
N VAL A 89 -13.21 -10.92 -2.39
CA VAL A 89 -14.56 -10.52 -2.82
C VAL A 89 -14.48 -9.34 -3.79
N ASP A 90 -13.70 -8.31 -3.44
CA ASP A 90 -13.46 -7.13 -4.27
C ASP A 90 -12.98 -7.51 -5.69
N LEU A 91 -12.04 -8.46 -5.80
CA LEU A 91 -11.55 -8.99 -7.07
C LEU A 91 -12.60 -9.77 -7.88
N ILE A 92 -13.61 -10.35 -7.22
CA ILE A 92 -14.71 -11.05 -7.90
C ILE A 92 -15.73 -10.05 -8.47
N VAL A 93 -16.11 -9.05 -7.66
CA VAL A 93 -17.26 -8.17 -8.00
C VAL A 93 -16.84 -6.89 -8.71
N ASN A 94 -15.61 -6.41 -8.52
CA ASN A 94 -15.07 -5.18 -9.09
C ASN A 94 -13.96 -5.48 -10.12
N SER A 95 -14.31 -5.59 -11.39
CA SER A 95 -13.37 -5.93 -12.47
C SER A 95 -12.20 -4.92 -12.62
N SER A 96 -12.45 -3.63 -12.38
CA SER A 96 -11.45 -2.56 -12.43
C SER A 96 -10.31 -2.78 -11.42
N VAL A 97 -10.60 -3.37 -10.26
CA VAL A 97 -9.59 -3.71 -9.25
C VAL A 97 -8.62 -4.75 -9.79
N LYS A 98 -9.14 -5.77 -10.48
CA LYS A 98 -8.31 -6.80 -11.12
C LYS A 98 -7.38 -6.21 -12.19
N GLU A 99 -7.88 -5.26 -12.97
CA GLU A 99 -7.07 -4.56 -13.99
C GLU A 99 -5.92 -3.74 -13.37
N THR A 100 -6.15 -3.09 -12.23
CA THR A 100 -5.11 -2.38 -11.48
C THR A 100 -3.94 -3.31 -11.15
N PHE A 101 -4.20 -4.50 -10.64
CA PHE A 101 -3.15 -5.46 -10.30
C PHE A 101 -2.47 -6.08 -11.53
N ILE A 102 -3.20 -6.29 -12.62
CA ILE A 102 -2.59 -6.71 -13.90
C ILE A 102 -1.64 -5.62 -14.41
N LYS A 103 -2.04 -4.34 -14.36
CA LYS A 103 -1.16 -3.22 -14.73
C LYS A 103 0.06 -3.13 -13.81
N ARG A 104 -0.10 -3.35 -12.49
CA ARG A 104 1.02 -3.42 -11.55
C ARG A 104 2.08 -4.43 -12.01
N THR A 105 1.66 -5.64 -12.33
CA THR A 105 2.58 -6.69 -12.82
C THR A 105 3.28 -6.26 -14.11
N LYS A 106 2.55 -5.67 -15.06
CA LYS A 106 3.13 -5.17 -16.32
C LYS A 106 4.14 -4.04 -16.11
N ILE A 107 3.90 -3.13 -15.14
CA ILE A 107 4.85 -2.07 -14.78
C ILE A 107 6.15 -2.67 -14.26
N ILE A 108 6.08 -3.61 -13.33
CA ILE A 108 7.26 -4.30 -12.77
C ILE A 108 8.03 -5.03 -13.88
N ASP A 109 7.34 -5.76 -14.74
CA ASP A 109 7.96 -6.46 -15.87
C ASP A 109 8.61 -5.51 -16.87
N LYS A 110 7.99 -4.36 -17.14
CA LYS A 110 8.58 -3.32 -18.01
C LYS A 110 9.86 -2.74 -17.42
N ILE A 111 9.88 -2.44 -16.10
CA ILE A 111 11.11 -1.98 -15.41
C ILE A 111 12.20 -3.04 -15.53
N ARG A 112 11.89 -4.30 -15.20
CA ARG A 112 12.82 -5.43 -15.30
C ARG A 112 13.39 -5.55 -16.73
N THR A 113 12.54 -5.50 -17.73
CA THR A 113 12.94 -5.55 -19.13
C THR A 113 13.84 -4.38 -19.51
N PHE A 114 13.55 -3.18 -19.04
CA PHE A 114 14.34 -1.97 -19.29
C PHE A 114 15.76 -2.08 -18.70
N LEU A 115 15.87 -2.60 -17.47
CA LEU A 115 17.15 -2.75 -16.77
C LEU A 115 17.98 -3.92 -17.35
N ASN A 116 17.35 -5.07 -17.63
CA ASN A 116 18.00 -6.22 -18.22
C ASN A 116 18.58 -5.94 -19.62
N LYS A 117 17.89 -5.12 -20.45
CA LYS A 117 18.42 -4.67 -21.75
C LYS A 117 19.71 -3.86 -21.64
N ARG A 118 20.00 -3.32 -20.44
CA ARG A 118 21.24 -2.57 -20.13
C ARG A 118 22.30 -3.44 -19.46
N ASN A 119 22.05 -4.76 -19.37
CA ASN A 119 22.90 -5.75 -18.71
C ASN A 119 23.10 -5.49 -17.23
N TYR A 120 22.11 -4.90 -16.53
CA TYR A 120 22.12 -4.81 -15.08
C TYR A 120 21.57 -6.10 -14.49
N LEU A 121 22.16 -6.54 -13.38
CA LEU A 121 21.85 -7.81 -12.75
C LEU A 121 20.75 -7.61 -11.68
N GLU A 122 19.67 -8.39 -11.76
CA GLU A 122 18.70 -8.51 -10.65
C GLU A 122 19.31 -9.38 -9.55
N VAL A 123 19.30 -8.90 -8.33
CA VAL A 123 19.89 -9.56 -7.17
C VAL A 123 18.91 -9.59 -6.01
N GLU A 124 19.22 -10.42 -5.01
CA GLU A 124 18.49 -10.47 -3.73
C GLU A 124 19.48 -10.25 -2.59
N THR A 125 19.11 -9.36 -1.66
CA THR A 125 19.91 -9.03 -0.47
C THR A 125 19.11 -9.34 0.80
N PRO A 126 19.76 -9.42 1.99
CA PRO A 126 19.10 -9.82 3.22
C PRO A 126 17.92 -8.92 3.61
N VAL A 127 16.77 -9.53 3.89
CA VAL A 127 15.61 -8.87 4.52
C VAL A 127 15.85 -8.67 6.01
N LEU A 128 16.44 -9.68 6.69
CA LEU A 128 16.85 -9.60 8.10
C LEU A 128 18.26 -9.05 8.18
N GLN A 129 18.42 -7.90 8.82
CA GLN A 129 19.68 -7.19 8.89
C GLN A 129 20.12 -7.02 10.36
N PRO A 130 21.41 -7.15 10.65
CA PRO A 130 21.92 -6.91 12.01
C PRO A 130 21.93 -5.42 12.37
N ILE A 131 22.07 -4.55 11.37
CA ILE A 131 22.07 -3.09 11.51
C ILE A 131 21.11 -2.53 10.44
N PRO A 132 20.06 -1.79 10.81
CA PRO A 132 19.22 -1.11 9.85
C PRO A 132 19.94 0.11 9.27
N GLY A 133 19.83 0.33 7.97
CA GLY A 133 20.50 1.44 7.30
C GLY A 133 19.99 1.66 5.87
N GLY A 134 20.53 2.69 5.20
CA GLY A 134 20.16 3.05 3.82
C GLY A 134 18.96 4.02 3.72
N ALA A 135 18.33 4.37 4.84
CA ALA A 135 17.26 5.38 4.90
C ALA A 135 17.15 5.94 6.32
N SER A 136 16.48 7.09 6.46
CA SER A 136 16.05 7.61 7.76
C SER A 136 14.63 7.10 8.00
N ALA A 137 14.48 6.07 8.84
CA ALA A 137 13.20 5.45 9.15
C ALA A 137 13.30 4.56 10.41
N LYS A 138 12.21 4.41 11.13
CA LYS A 138 12.14 3.52 12.29
C LYS A 138 11.98 2.06 11.84
N PRO A 139 12.91 1.13 12.25
CA PRO A 139 12.84 -0.26 11.83
C PRO A 139 11.85 -1.08 12.67
N PHE A 140 11.36 -2.20 12.09
CA PHE A 140 10.79 -3.29 12.87
C PHE A 140 11.91 -4.16 13.43
N ALA A 141 11.91 -4.39 14.74
CA ALA A 141 12.88 -5.25 15.42
C ALA A 141 12.32 -6.68 15.62
N THR A 142 13.18 -7.67 15.50
CA THR A 142 12.90 -9.08 15.80
C THR A 142 14.09 -9.72 16.52
N HIS A 143 14.00 -11.01 16.84
CA HIS A 143 15.04 -11.73 17.58
C HIS A 143 15.34 -13.09 16.94
N HIS A 144 16.63 -13.37 16.73
CA HIS A 144 17.10 -14.68 16.26
C HIS A 144 17.37 -15.59 17.45
N ASN A 145 16.45 -16.52 17.75
CA ASN A 145 16.48 -17.33 18.96
C ASN A 145 17.76 -18.18 19.11
N ALA A 146 18.19 -18.85 18.04
CA ALA A 146 19.35 -19.74 18.10
C ALA A 146 20.68 -19.02 18.34
N LEU A 147 20.83 -17.79 17.81
CA LEU A 147 22.03 -16.97 17.99
C LEU A 147 21.89 -16.00 19.16
N ASN A 148 20.71 -15.83 19.72
CA ASN A 148 20.37 -14.88 20.78
C ASN A 148 20.81 -13.44 20.44
N ILE A 149 20.50 -12.98 19.22
CA ILE A 149 20.82 -11.64 18.73
C ILE A 149 19.58 -10.89 18.23
N PRO A 150 19.53 -9.56 18.40
CA PRO A 150 18.51 -8.76 17.73
C PRO A 150 18.76 -8.72 16.22
N LEU A 151 17.69 -8.70 15.43
CA LEU A 151 17.70 -8.44 14.00
C LEU A 151 16.62 -7.43 13.67
N TYR A 152 16.73 -6.81 12.51
CA TYR A 152 15.80 -5.80 12.03
C TYR A 152 15.30 -6.18 10.63
N LEU A 153 14.04 -5.91 10.35
CA LEU A 153 13.55 -5.92 8.97
C LEU A 153 14.13 -4.70 8.25
N ARG A 154 14.63 -4.90 7.02
CA ARG A 154 15.28 -3.85 6.25
C ARG A 154 14.36 -2.65 6.00
N ILE A 155 14.88 -1.46 6.17
CA ILE A 155 14.22 -0.18 5.81
C ILE A 155 14.57 0.25 4.39
N ALA A 156 15.70 -0.23 3.85
CA ALA A 156 16.23 -0.09 2.49
C ALA A 156 17.23 -1.22 2.23
N ASN A 157 17.60 -1.43 0.98
CA ASN A 157 18.60 -2.42 0.56
C ASN A 157 19.90 -1.78 0.04
N GLU A 158 20.01 -0.46 0.08
CA GLU A 158 21.08 0.38 -0.41
C GLU A 158 22.49 -0.10 -0.02
N LEU A 159 22.77 -0.29 1.29
CA LEU A 159 24.10 -0.60 1.77
C LEU A 159 24.61 -1.96 1.29
N TYR A 160 23.71 -2.90 1.04
CA TYR A 160 24.07 -4.21 0.47
C TYR A 160 24.32 -4.12 -1.04
N LEU A 161 23.52 -3.36 -1.77
CA LEU A 161 23.71 -3.17 -3.23
C LEU A 161 25.01 -2.42 -3.52
N LYS A 162 25.38 -1.42 -2.71
CA LYS A 162 26.69 -0.74 -2.79
C LYS A 162 27.87 -1.71 -2.54
N ARG A 163 27.75 -2.65 -1.61
CA ARG A 163 28.78 -3.70 -1.41
C ARG A 163 28.96 -4.57 -2.64
N LEU A 164 27.88 -4.83 -3.42
CA LEU A 164 27.99 -5.57 -4.69
C LEU A 164 28.71 -4.75 -5.77
N ILE A 165 28.54 -3.42 -5.78
CA ILE A 165 29.32 -2.53 -6.64
C ILE A 165 30.81 -2.56 -6.26
N VAL A 166 31.15 -2.51 -4.97
CA VAL A 166 32.53 -2.74 -4.49
C VAL A 166 33.07 -4.10 -4.97
N GLY A 167 32.20 -5.13 -4.98
CA GLY A 167 32.51 -6.48 -5.48
C GLY A 167 32.74 -6.58 -6.98
N GLY A 168 32.60 -5.45 -7.73
CA GLY A 168 32.94 -5.37 -9.18
C GLY A 168 31.77 -5.49 -10.13
N PHE A 169 30.52 -5.54 -9.67
CA PHE A 169 29.37 -5.45 -10.56
C PHE A 169 29.23 -4.04 -11.14
N THR A 170 28.96 -3.93 -12.43
CA THR A 170 28.78 -2.65 -13.13
C THR A 170 27.40 -2.05 -12.94
N GLY A 171 26.39 -2.85 -12.65
CA GLY A 171 25.04 -2.43 -12.34
C GLY A 171 24.23 -3.54 -11.72
N VAL A 172 23.62 -3.26 -10.58
CA VAL A 172 22.76 -4.20 -9.84
C VAL A 172 21.46 -3.54 -9.45
N TYR A 173 20.37 -4.31 -9.46
CA TYR A 173 19.08 -3.82 -8.98
C TYR A 173 18.32 -4.90 -8.21
N GLU A 174 17.42 -4.48 -7.34
CA GLU A 174 16.56 -5.37 -6.57
C GLU A 174 15.15 -4.80 -6.47
N PHE A 175 14.14 -5.63 -6.78
CA PHE A 175 12.77 -5.37 -6.35
C PHE A 175 12.61 -5.84 -4.92
N ALA A 176 12.52 -4.90 -4.01
CA ALA A 176 12.58 -5.16 -2.58
C ALA A 176 11.27 -4.83 -1.86
N LYS A 177 10.91 -5.66 -0.88
CA LYS A 177 10.04 -5.24 0.21
C LYS A 177 10.88 -4.50 1.24
N ALA A 178 10.50 -3.26 1.54
CA ALA A 178 11.04 -2.47 2.62
C ALA A 178 9.98 -2.31 3.73
N PHE A 179 10.44 -2.15 4.97
CA PHE A 179 9.61 -2.16 6.17
C PHE A 179 9.94 -0.94 7.03
N ARG A 180 8.96 -0.05 7.24
CA ARG A 180 9.13 1.14 8.08
C ARG A 180 8.03 1.16 9.14
N ASN A 181 8.43 1.19 10.41
CA ASN A 181 7.53 1.16 11.56
C ASN A 181 6.99 2.56 11.87
N GLU A 182 6.24 3.09 10.93
CA GLU A 182 5.71 4.44 10.92
C GLU A 182 4.18 4.43 10.74
N GLY A 183 3.57 5.61 10.69
CA GLY A 183 2.14 5.77 10.49
C GLY A 183 1.65 5.25 9.13
N MET A 184 0.37 4.92 9.07
CA MET A 184 -0.32 4.51 7.84
C MET A 184 -1.24 5.61 7.37
N ASP A 185 -1.13 5.98 6.09
CA ASP A 185 -2.01 6.93 5.44
C ASP A 185 -2.34 6.49 4.00
N ARG A 186 -2.81 7.42 3.17
CA ARG A 186 -3.14 7.16 1.77
C ARG A 186 -1.93 6.90 0.88
N THR A 187 -0.73 7.26 1.32
CA THR A 187 0.52 7.19 0.55
C THR A 187 1.60 6.35 1.23
N HIS A 188 1.36 5.94 2.48
CA HIS A 188 2.29 5.16 3.30
C HIS A 188 1.66 3.87 3.82
N ASN A 189 2.39 2.78 3.68
CA ASN A 189 2.09 1.47 4.26
C ASN A 189 3.36 0.92 4.91
N PRO A 190 3.31 0.32 6.11
CA PRO A 190 4.50 -0.16 6.83
C PRO A 190 5.35 -1.15 6.05
N GLU A 191 4.73 -1.89 5.14
CA GLU A 191 5.37 -2.77 4.17
C GLU A 191 5.04 -2.27 2.76
N PHE A 192 6.06 -1.94 1.97
CA PHE A 192 5.89 -1.42 0.62
C PHE A 192 6.92 -2.00 -0.34
N THR A 193 6.70 -1.85 -1.64
CA THR A 193 7.60 -2.33 -2.67
C THR A 193 8.36 -1.17 -3.29
N MET A 194 9.68 -1.33 -3.39
CA MET A 194 10.54 -0.42 -4.13
C MET A 194 11.45 -1.21 -5.09
N VAL A 195 11.98 -0.53 -6.09
CA VAL A 195 13.12 -1.01 -6.84
C VAL A 195 14.28 -0.06 -6.58
N GLU A 196 15.41 -0.62 -6.19
CA GLU A 196 16.66 0.12 -6.11
C GLU A 196 17.64 -0.35 -7.20
N LEU A 197 18.34 0.59 -7.79
CA LEU A 197 19.34 0.36 -8.84
C LEU A 197 20.60 1.15 -8.50
N TYR A 198 21.77 0.51 -8.63
CA TYR A 198 23.09 1.13 -8.47
C TYR A 198 23.93 0.83 -9.70
N VAL A 199 24.55 1.87 -10.30
CA VAL A 199 25.32 1.76 -11.54
C VAL A 199 26.68 2.45 -11.37
N ALA A 200 27.74 1.67 -11.52
CA ALA A 200 29.12 2.16 -11.48
C ALA A 200 29.43 3.09 -12.65
N PHE A 201 30.34 4.04 -12.42
CA PHE A 201 30.81 5.04 -13.39
C PHE A 201 29.73 5.95 -13.95
N LYS A 202 28.70 6.20 -13.13
CA LYS A 202 27.58 7.11 -13.40
C LYS A 202 27.41 8.12 -12.28
N ASP A 203 26.78 9.24 -12.58
CA ASP A 203 26.40 10.29 -11.65
C ASP A 203 24.89 10.57 -11.67
N TYR A 204 24.44 11.50 -10.83
CA TYR A 204 23.03 11.81 -10.69
C TYR A 204 22.43 12.48 -11.96
N TYR A 205 23.21 13.17 -12.78
CA TYR A 205 22.73 13.72 -14.06
C TYR A 205 22.35 12.59 -15.04
N TRP A 206 23.21 11.60 -15.16
CA TRP A 206 22.91 10.41 -15.96
C TRP A 206 21.69 9.67 -15.42
N MET A 207 21.54 9.61 -14.08
CA MET A 207 20.42 8.94 -13.44
C MET A 207 19.09 9.66 -13.70
N MET A 208 19.08 11.01 -13.75
CA MET A 208 17.90 11.78 -14.17
C MET A 208 17.45 11.38 -15.58
N GLU A 209 18.38 11.39 -16.57
CA GLU A 209 18.06 11.01 -17.95
C GLU A 209 17.58 9.56 -18.08
N MET A 210 18.15 8.65 -17.30
CA MET A 210 17.73 7.25 -17.26
C MET A 210 16.32 7.12 -16.70
N THR A 211 16.00 7.86 -15.65
CA THR A 211 14.68 7.88 -14.99
C THR A 211 13.61 8.44 -15.92
N GLU A 212 13.90 9.55 -16.62
CA GLU A 212 13.02 10.12 -17.65
C GLU A 212 12.64 9.07 -18.70
N LYS A 213 13.63 8.40 -19.28
CA LYS A 213 13.43 7.35 -20.32
C LYS A 213 12.64 6.18 -19.78
N LEU A 214 12.90 5.75 -18.56
CA LEU A 214 12.20 4.63 -17.94
C LEU A 214 10.71 4.97 -17.76
N ILE A 215 10.39 6.12 -17.19
CA ILE A 215 9.00 6.54 -16.92
C ILE A 215 8.23 6.77 -18.24
N GLU A 216 8.86 7.39 -19.24
CA GLU A 216 8.25 7.56 -20.57
C GLU A 216 7.95 6.20 -21.23
N GLU A 217 8.89 5.25 -21.19
CA GLU A 217 8.68 3.91 -21.75
C GLU A 217 7.58 3.13 -21.00
N ILE A 218 7.47 3.27 -19.68
CA ILE A 218 6.39 2.68 -18.89
C ILE A 218 5.05 3.28 -19.32
N SER A 219 4.97 4.61 -19.42
CA SER A 219 3.74 5.31 -19.80
C SER A 219 3.21 4.84 -21.16
N ILE A 220 4.07 4.78 -22.16
CA ILE A 220 3.72 4.29 -23.50
C ILE A 220 3.26 2.83 -23.43
N SER A 221 3.96 1.99 -22.66
CA SER A 221 3.64 0.54 -22.56
C SER A 221 2.30 0.27 -21.87
N ILE A 222 1.92 1.06 -20.87
CA ILE A 222 0.74 0.82 -20.03
C ILE A 222 -0.49 1.58 -20.54
N ASN A 223 -0.29 2.82 -21.01
CA ASN A 223 -1.38 3.74 -21.36
C ASN A 223 -1.41 4.12 -22.85
N ASN A 224 -0.47 3.62 -23.66
CA ASN A 224 -0.27 3.98 -25.07
C ASN A 224 -0.06 5.49 -25.31
N SER A 225 0.35 6.24 -24.30
CA SER A 225 0.52 7.68 -24.33
C SER A 225 1.53 8.12 -23.26
N THR A 226 2.17 9.27 -23.48
CA THR A 226 2.93 10.00 -22.44
C THR A 226 2.05 10.94 -21.63
N LEU A 227 0.83 11.24 -22.11
CA LEU A 227 -0.17 12.00 -21.38
C LEU A 227 -1.04 11.06 -20.58
N ILE A 228 -1.11 11.27 -19.27
CA ILE A 228 -1.94 10.51 -18.35
C ILE A 228 -2.83 11.45 -17.54
N SER A 229 -3.98 10.94 -17.07
CA SER A 229 -4.80 11.63 -16.09
C SER A 229 -4.59 11.02 -14.71
N PHE A 230 -4.26 11.82 -13.72
CA PHE A 230 -4.11 11.41 -12.35
C PHE A 230 -4.79 12.39 -11.40
N GLN A 231 -5.82 11.92 -10.67
CA GLN A 231 -6.60 12.71 -9.71
C GLN A 231 -7.14 14.04 -10.27
N GLY A 232 -7.54 14.02 -11.55
CA GLY A 232 -8.11 15.19 -12.24
C GLY A 232 -7.08 16.10 -12.93
N ASN A 233 -5.79 15.88 -12.71
CA ASN A 233 -4.72 16.60 -13.39
C ASN A 233 -4.26 15.83 -14.63
N GLU A 234 -4.00 16.56 -15.72
CA GLU A 234 -3.31 16.02 -16.89
C GLU A 234 -1.79 16.15 -16.68
N ILE A 235 -1.08 15.03 -16.78
CA ILE A 235 0.35 14.94 -16.54
C ILE A 235 1.04 14.46 -17.80
N ASN A 236 2.05 15.22 -18.25
CA ASN A 236 2.88 14.86 -19.40
C ASN A 236 4.19 14.21 -18.92
N LEU A 237 4.33 12.92 -19.17
CA LEU A 237 5.50 12.12 -18.80
C LEU A 237 6.56 12.06 -19.91
N LYS A 238 6.48 12.94 -20.91
CA LYS A 238 7.48 13.07 -21.98
C LYS A 238 8.71 13.83 -21.47
N ALA A 239 9.89 13.26 -21.67
CA ALA A 239 11.16 13.93 -21.37
C ALA A 239 11.40 15.18 -22.27
N PRO A 240 12.20 16.18 -21.84
CA PRO A 240 12.85 16.28 -20.52
C PRO A 240 11.95 16.89 -19.44
N TYR A 241 12.24 16.58 -18.16
CA TYR A 241 11.54 17.16 -17.00
C TYR A 241 12.20 18.43 -16.47
N LYS A 242 11.42 19.29 -15.79
CA LYS A 242 11.95 20.48 -15.09
C LYS A 242 12.96 20.03 -14.02
N ARG A 243 14.04 20.80 -13.84
CA ARG A 243 15.04 20.65 -12.78
C ARG A 243 15.11 21.97 -12.02
N ILE A 244 15.06 21.92 -10.70
CA ILE A 244 15.14 23.09 -9.83
C ILE A 244 15.79 22.69 -8.50
N SER A 245 16.69 23.50 -7.96
CA SER A 245 17.27 23.23 -6.66
C SER A 245 16.22 23.39 -5.55
N ILE A 246 16.38 22.63 -4.44
CA ILE A 246 15.46 22.73 -3.32
C ILE A 246 15.42 24.14 -2.73
N LEU A 247 16.56 24.85 -2.70
CA LEU A 247 16.63 26.21 -2.19
C LEU A 247 15.98 27.23 -3.14
N ASP A 248 16.16 27.08 -4.46
CA ASP A 248 15.45 27.89 -5.46
C ASP A 248 13.94 27.61 -5.45
N SER A 249 13.54 26.37 -5.21
CA SER A 249 12.12 26.01 -5.03
C SER A 249 11.50 26.75 -3.83
N ILE A 250 12.19 26.78 -2.69
CA ILE A 250 11.73 27.53 -1.52
C ILE A 250 11.62 29.02 -1.86
N LYS A 251 12.61 29.58 -2.55
CA LYS A 251 12.58 30.99 -2.99
C LYS A 251 11.41 31.25 -3.97
N GLU A 252 11.18 30.37 -4.95
CA GLU A 252 10.09 30.50 -5.94
C GLU A 252 8.72 30.55 -5.24
N HIS A 253 8.47 29.70 -4.25
CA HIS A 253 7.14 29.54 -3.64
C HIS A 253 6.91 30.37 -2.38
N THR A 254 7.96 30.77 -1.66
CA THR A 254 7.83 31.56 -0.43
C THR A 254 8.22 33.03 -0.61
N GLY A 255 8.95 33.36 -1.68
CA GLY A 255 9.55 34.68 -1.91
C GLY A 255 10.79 34.95 -1.04
N ILE A 256 11.26 33.96 -0.25
CA ILE A 256 12.39 34.13 0.67
C ILE A 256 13.60 33.37 0.13
N ASP A 257 14.71 34.09 -0.08
CA ASP A 257 15.98 33.48 -0.46
C ASP A 257 16.70 32.96 0.79
N VAL A 258 16.77 31.63 0.90
CA VAL A 258 17.35 30.95 2.06
C VAL A 258 18.76 30.40 1.81
N SER A 259 19.36 30.69 0.65
CA SER A 259 20.61 30.10 0.18
C SER A 259 21.81 30.31 1.13
N ASP A 260 21.83 31.43 1.85
CA ASP A 260 22.91 31.77 2.79
C ASP A 260 22.50 31.69 4.26
N PHE A 261 21.30 31.16 4.54
CA PHE A 261 20.79 31.06 5.91
C PHE A 261 21.55 30.01 6.72
N ASN A 262 21.75 30.32 8.00
CA ASN A 262 22.17 29.35 9.00
C ASN A 262 20.94 28.69 9.65
N GLU A 263 21.17 27.71 10.51
CA GLU A 263 20.11 26.94 11.20
C GLU A 263 19.13 27.85 11.95
N LYS A 264 19.63 28.86 12.67
CA LYS A 264 18.77 29.81 13.41
C LYS A 264 17.88 30.62 12.49
N GLN A 265 18.42 31.12 11.37
CA GLN A 265 17.65 31.89 10.38
C GLN A 265 16.61 30.99 9.69
N MET A 266 16.94 29.72 9.43
CA MET A 266 15.97 28.75 8.89
C MET A 266 14.85 28.48 9.88
N PHE A 267 15.16 28.32 11.18
CA PHE A 267 14.18 28.13 12.23
C PHE A 267 13.20 29.33 12.32
N GLU A 268 13.73 30.55 12.42
CA GLU A 268 12.93 31.79 12.44
C GLU A 268 12.06 31.93 11.17
N THR A 269 12.57 31.47 10.03
CA THR A 269 11.83 31.52 8.74
C THR A 269 10.69 30.49 8.74
N ALA A 270 10.91 29.28 9.22
CA ALA A 270 9.88 28.26 9.31
C ALA A 270 8.73 28.70 10.24
N GLU A 271 9.05 29.26 11.41
CA GLU A 271 8.05 29.86 12.32
C GLU A 271 7.26 30.99 11.64
N LYS A 272 7.95 31.90 10.93
CA LYS A 272 7.31 33.01 10.18
C LYS A 272 6.37 32.51 9.10
N LEU A 273 6.68 31.38 8.48
CA LEU A 273 5.84 30.70 7.48
C LEU A 273 4.69 29.90 8.09
N GLY A 274 4.59 29.86 9.43
CA GLY A 274 3.55 29.12 10.16
C GLY A 274 3.74 27.61 10.15
N ILE A 275 4.98 27.16 10.05
CA ILE A 275 5.33 25.73 10.07
C ILE A 275 5.64 25.35 11.52
N GLU A 276 5.08 24.22 11.96
CA GLU A 276 5.39 23.66 13.28
C GLU A 276 6.82 23.12 13.28
N VAL A 277 7.68 23.65 14.15
CA VAL A 277 9.07 23.27 14.27
C VAL A 277 9.42 22.98 15.73
N GLU A 278 10.28 22.00 15.93
CA GLU A 278 10.82 21.64 17.23
C GLU A 278 12.26 22.15 17.38
N ASN A 279 12.65 22.52 18.59
CA ASN A 279 14.03 22.97 18.89
C ASN A 279 15.12 21.93 18.61
N SER A 280 14.73 20.67 18.41
CA SER A 280 15.60 19.55 18.04
C SER A 280 15.91 19.50 16.54
N MET A 281 15.16 20.24 15.70
CA MET A 281 15.32 20.22 14.23
C MET A 281 16.61 20.96 13.83
N GLY A 282 17.54 20.23 13.21
CA GLY A 282 18.71 20.83 12.56
C GLY A 282 18.39 21.44 11.20
N TYR A 283 19.36 22.11 10.59
CA TYR A 283 19.24 22.83 9.32
C TYR A 283 18.52 22.00 8.22
N GLY A 284 18.96 20.76 8.03
CA GLY A 284 18.36 19.88 6.99
C GLY A 284 16.87 19.62 7.21
N LYS A 285 16.46 19.27 8.45
CA LYS A 285 15.03 19.04 8.78
C LYS A 285 14.18 20.29 8.63
N LEU A 286 14.74 21.48 8.89
CA LEU A 286 14.06 22.77 8.66
C LEU A 286 13.83 23.05 7.17
N VAL A 287 14.83 22.77 6.32
CA VAL A 287 14.70 22.89 4.86
C VAL A 287 13.62 21.95 4.35
N ASP A 288 13.62 20.70 4.81
CA ASP A 288 12.64 19.67 4.46
C ASP A 288 11.22 20.08 4.86
N ALA A 289 11.02 20.55 6.09
CA ALA A 289 9.75 21.02 6.58
C ALA A 289 9.19 22.20 5.77
N ILE A 290 10.05 23.18 5.42
CA ILE A 290 9.64 24.31 4.59
C ILE A 290 9.26 23.84 3.18
N PHE A 291 10.07 22.98 2.57
CA PHE A 291 9.81 22.45 1.25
C PHE A 291 8.51 21.63 1.22
N GLY A 292 8.33 20.70 2.14
CA GLY A 292 7.14 19.84 2.22
C GLY A 292 5.84 20.64 2.35
N GLU A 293 5.81 21.62 3.27
CA GLU A 293 4.62 22.41 3.54
C GLU A 293 4.32 23.49 2.47
N LYS A 294 5.34 24.11 1.88
CA LYS A 294 5.17 25.28 1.01
C LYS A 294 5.42 25.02 -0.47
N CYS A 295 6.15 23.96 -0.85
CA CYS A 295 6.60 23.79 -2.23
C CYS A 295 6.09 22.50 -2.89
N GLU A 296 6.08 21.36 -2.18
CA GLU A 296 5.83 20.03 -2.74
C GLU A 296 4.54 19.95 -3.58
N HIS A 297 3.44 20.47 -3.06
CA HIS A 297 2.11 20.40 -3.68
C HIS A 297 1.99 21.18 -5.00
N HIS A 298 2.93 22.07 -5.33
CA HIS A 298 2.95 22.83 -6.59
C HIS A 298 3.50 22.01 -7.77
N TYR A 299 4.24 20.93 -7.52
CA TYR A 299 4.87 20.12 -8.57
C TYR A 299 3.92 19.08 -9.15
N ILE A 300 2.95 19.56 -9.95
CA ILE A 300 1.98 18.69 -10.65
C ILE A 300 2.67 17.95 -11.81
N GLN A 301 3.43 18.67 -12.65
CA GLN A 301 4.19 18.08 -13.74
C GLN A 301 5.49 17.47 -13.21
N PRO A 302 6.04 16.42 -13.88
CA PRO A 302 7.29 15.79 -13.46
C PRO A 302 8.40 16.82 -13.28
N THR A 303 8.96 16.89 -12.09
CA THR A 303 10.00 17.85 -11.73
C THR A 303 11.04 17.19 -10.85
N PHE A 304 12.30 17.30 -11.22
CA PHE A 304 13.42 16.96 -10.37
C PHE A 304 13.73 18.13 -9.42
N ILE A 305 13.60 17.88 -8.13
CA ILE A 305 14.15 18.74 -7.09
C ILE A 305 15.57 18.27 -6.84
N ILE A 306 16.54 19.15 -7.00
CA ILE A 306 17.97 18.80 -7.01
C ILE A 306 18.74 19.55 -5.91
N ASP A 307 19.98 19.11 -5.66
CA ASP A 307 20.99 19.84 -4.87
C ASP A 307 20.56 20.05 -3.41
N TYR A 308 20.29 18.94 -2.73
CA TYR A 308 19.88 18.93 -1.32
C TYR A 308 21.03 19.29 -0.37
N PRO A 309 20.73 19.94 0.78
CA PRO A 309 21.72 20.17 1.83
C PRO A 309 22.42 18.90 2.28
N LYS A 310 23.71 19.02 2.62
CA LYS A 310 24.56 17.91 3.03
C LYS A 310 24.05 17.19 4.28
N GLU A 311 23.44 17.93 5.19
CA GLU A 311 22.88 17.42 6.44
C GLU A 311 21.71 16.45 6.23
N MET A 312 20.97 16.62 5.12
CA MET A 312 19.84 15.75 4.75
C MET A 312 20.27 14.44 4.06
N SER A 313 21.54 14.30 3.69
CA SER A 313 21.95 13.30 2.72
C SER A 313 23.24 12.58 3.17
N PRO A 314 23.19 11.75 4.25
CA PRO A 314 24.40 11.15 4.86
C PRO A 314 25.13 10.15 3.95
N LEU A 315 24.49 9.62 2.90
CA LEU A 315 25.05 8.60 2.00
C LEU A 315 25.39 9.16 0.61
N THR A 316 25.18 10.47 0.42
CA THR A 316 25.29 11.14 -0.88
C THR A 316 26.63 11.88 -1.00
N LYS A 317 27.21 11.85 -2.19
CA LYS A 317 28.42 12.60 -2.53
C LYS A 317 28.18 14.10 -2.42
N GLU A 318 29.22 14.81 -1.92
CA GLU A 318 29.24 16.27 -1.91
C GLU A 318 29.13 16.82 -3.33
N HIS A 319 28.37 17.91 -3.51
CA HIS A 319 28.18 18.53 -4.80
C HIS A 319 29.51 19.13 -5.30
N ARG A 320 29.83 18.92 -6.59
CA ARG A 320 31.11 19.28 -7.22
C ARG A 320 31.46 20.74 -7.16
N ASP A 321 30.45 21.63 -7.11
CA ASP A 321 30.65 23.09 -7.14
C ASP A 321 30.27 23.80 -5.84
N ASN A 322 29.56 23.12 -4.90
CA ASN A 322 29.12 23.71 -3.65
C ASN A 322 29.19 22.69 -2.49
N PRO A 323 30.17 22.78 -1.61
CA PRO A 323 30.38 21.78 -0.53
C PRO A 323 29.29 21.75 0.55
N ARG A 324 28.36 22.71 0.56
CA ARG A 324 27.19 22.68 1.46
C ARG A 324 26.04 21.81 0.92
N LEU A 325 26.08 21.48 -0.36
CA LEU A 325 25.07 20.71 -1.06
C LEU A 325 25.57 19.30 -1.40
N THR A 326 24.67 18.48 -1.92
CA THR A 326 24.96 17.11 -2.37
C THR A 326 24.39 16.89 -3.76
N GLU A 327 25.01 16.00 -4.53
CA GLU A 327 24.52 15.54 -5.84
C GLU A 327 23.33 14.58 -5.67
N ARG A 328 22.17 15.10 -5.26
CA ARG A 328 20.93 14.37 -5.01
C ARG A 328 19.78 14.97 -5.78
N PHE A 329 18.85 14.15 -6.20
CA PHE A 329 17.54 14.58 -6.66
C PHE A 329 16.41 13.72 -6.10
N GLU A 330 15.26 14.31 -6.00
CA GLU A 330 13.98 13.61 -5.88
C GLU A 330 13.08 13.98 -7.06
N LEU A 331 12.36 12.99 -7.60
CA LEU A 331 11.38 13.20 -8.65
C LEU A 331 9.99 13.36 -8.05
N PHE A 332 9.42 14.53 -8.21
CA PHE A 332 8.03 14.82 -7.83
C PHE A 332 7.10 14.78 -9.04
N ILE A 333 5.95 14.12 -8.86
CA ILE A 333 4.84 14.09 -9.81
C ILE A 333 3.54 14.22 -9.03
N ASN A 334 2.72 15.19 -9.37
CA ASN A 334 1.45 15.49 -8.68
C ASN A 334 1.61 15.67 -7.17
N GLY A 335 2.64 16.44 -6.77
CA GLY A 335 2.95 16.72 -5.38
C GLY A 335 3.37 15.48 -4.57
N LYS A 336 3.93 14.45 -5.21
CA LYS A 336 4.40 13.25 -4.53
C LYS A 336 5.76 12.81 -5.04
N GLU A 337 6.65 12.50 -4.12
CA GLU A 337 7.92 11.85 -4.40
C GLU A 337 7.69 10.46 -5.01
N ILE A 338 8.21 10.25 -6.21
CA ILE A 338 8.17 8.98 -6.95
C ILE A 338 9.51 8.25 -6.87
N ALA A 339 10.61 8.99 -6.90
CA ALA A 339 11.97 8.45 -6.87
C ALA A 339 12.93 9.38 -6.15
N ASN A 340 13.96 8.78 -5.54
CA ASN A 340 15.07 9.47 -4.87
C ASN A 340 16.39 8.88 -5.36
N ALA A 341 17.34 9.72 -5.76
CA ALA A 341 18.58 9.27 -6.35
C ALA A 341 19.72 10.26 -6.12
N TYR A 342 20.95 9.74 -6.16
CA TYR A 342 22.14 10.56 -5.98
C TYR A 342 23.40 9.94 -6.56
N SER A 343 24.45 10.76 -6.69
CA SER A 343 25.82 10.27 -6.77
C SER A 343 26.24 9.76 -5.40
N GLU A 344 26.73 8.53 -5.34
CA GLU A 344 27.03 7.85 -4.09
C GLU A 344 28.29 8.41 -3.42
N LEU A 345 28.22 8.58 -2.11
CA LEU A 345 29.41 8.85 -1.31
C LEU A 345 30.31 7.59 -1.31
N ASN A 346 31.50 7.75 -1.85
CA ASN A 346 32.48 6.66 -2.00
C ASN A 346 33.79 6.91 -1.24
N ASP A 347 33.85 7.94 -0.42
CA ASP A 347 34.96 8.21 0.51
C ASP A 347 34.64 7.59 1.88
N PRO A 348 35.40 6.55 2.33
CA PRO A 348 35.16 5.90 3.61
C PRO A 348 35.39 6.83 4.83
N ILE A 349 36.26 7.83 4.70
CA ILE A 349 36.55 8.76 5.78
C ILE A 349 35.39 9.73 5.98
N ASP A 350 34.90 10.35 4.90
CA ASP A 350 33.71 11.22 4.96
C ASP A 350 32.48 10.41 5.39
N GLN A 351 32.29 9.19 4.87
CA GLN A 351 31.19 8.33 5.27
C GLN A 351 31.16 8.04 6.78
N MET A 352 32.31 7.73 7.35
CA MET A 352 32.43 7.52 8.81
C MET A 352 32.11 8.80 9.58
N LEU A 353 32.56 9.96 9.11
CA LEU A 353 32.26 11.25 9.74
C LEU A 353 30.74 11.53 9.72
N ARG A 354 30.07 11.26 8.61
CA ARG A 354 28.61 11.45 8.51
C ARG A 354 27.83 10.48 9.38
N PHE A 355 28.21 9.22 9.47
CA PHE A 355 27.61 8.29 10.42
C PHE A 355 27.79 8.72 11.87
N LYS A 356 28.97 9.24 12.24
CA LYS A 356 29.18 9.80 13.59
C LYS A 356 28.30 11.02 13.86
N HIS A 357 28.02 11.83 12.84
CA HIS A 357 27.08 12.94 12.96
C HIS A 357 25.64 12.43 13.17
N GLN A 358 25.22 11.43 12.41
CA GLN A 358 23.90 10.78 12.59
C GLN A 358 23.75 10.21 14.01
N LEU A 359 24.77 9.55 14.54
CA LEU A 359 24.75 9.02 15.91
C LEU A 359 24.51 10.12 16.95
N LYS A 360 25.10 11.31 16.78
CA LYS A 360 24.86 12.46 17.68
C LYS A 360 23.40 12.97 17.58
N LEU A 361 22.75 12.85 16.43
CA LEU A 361 21.33 13.19 16.28
C LEU A 361 20.47 12.16 17.02
N SER A 362 20.80 10.88 16.92
CA SER A 362 20.13 9.81 17.68
C SER A 362 20.25 10.04 19.20
N GLU A 363 21.42 10.44 19.70
CA GLU A 363 21.64 10.78 21.13
C GLU A 363 20.79 11.97 21.60
N LYS A 364 20.38 12.85 20.69
CA LYS A 364 19.48 13.97 20.94
C LYS A 364 17.98 13.60 20.83
N GLY A 365 17.68 12.32 20.54
CA GLY A 365 16.31 11.80 20.45
C GLY A 365 15.76 11.62 19.02
N ASP A 366 16.59 11.74 17.99
CA ASP A 366 16.18 11.42 16.63
C ASP A 366 16.15 9.90 16.41
N GLU A 367 14.94 9.31 16.51
CA GLU A 367 14.73 7.86 16.35
C GLU A 367 14.92 7.34 14.92
N GLU A 368 15.02 8.24 13.93
CA GLU A 368 15.20 7.92 12.51
C GLU A 368 16.67 8.02 12.07
N ALA A 369 17.54 8.53 12.94
CA ALA A 369 18.95 8.68 12.63
C ALA A 369 19.63 7.33 12.34
N MET A 370 20.54 7.31 11.35
CA MET A 370 21.21 6.10 10.91
C MET A 370 22.24 5.59 11.94
N TYR A 371 22.31 4.28 12.07
CA TYR A 371 23.35 3.60 12.83
C TYR A 371 24.65 3.50 12.03
N ILE A 372 25.80 3.34 12.75
CA ILE A 372 27.10 3.11 12.11
C ILE A 372 27.16 1.65 11.63
N ASP A 373 27.24 1.45 10.32
CA ASP A 373 27.57 0.16 9.71
C ASP A 373 29.08 0.08 9.41
N HIS A 374 29.83 -0.48 10.36
CA HIS A 374 31.29 -0.63 10.24
C HIS A 374 31.68 -1.56 9.08
N ASP A 375 30.87 -2.54 8.75
CA ASP A 375 31.14 -3.45 7.64
C ASP A 375 30.98 -2.75 6.29
N PHE A 376 29.98 -1.87 6.17
CA PHE A 376 29.82 -1.03 5.00
C PHE A 376 31.00 -0.06 4.80
N VAL A 377 31.43 0.62 5.89
CA VAL A 377 32.61 1.50 5.79
C VAL A 377 33.85 0.72 5.39
N ARG A 378 34.10 -0.46 6.00
CA ARG A 378 35.16 -1.36 5.59
C ARG A 378 35.05 -1.78 4.11
N ALA A 379 33.87 -2.00 3.59
CA ALA A 379 33.68 -2.27 2.16
C ALA A 379 34.15 -1.09 1.30
N LEU A 380 33.81 0.15 1.68
CA LEU A 380 34.26 1.35 0.98
C LEU A 380 35.80 1.50 0.98
N GLU A 381 36.47 1.03 2.02
CA GLU A 381 37.96 1.04 2.12
C GLU A 381 38.63 0.19 1.04
N TYR A 382 37.93 -0.80 0.46
CA TYR A 382 38.42 -1.56 -0.71
C TYR A 382 38.24 -0.81 -2.02
N GLY A 383 37.55 0.33 -2.04
CA GLY A 383 37.37 1.20 -3.19
C GLY A 383 36.07 0.95 -3.94
N MET A 384 35.06 1.78 -3.67
CA MET A 384 33.86 1.82 -4.48
C MET A 384 34.07 2.79 -5.68
N PRO A 385 33.87 2.36 -6.93
CA PRO A 385 33.95 3.28 -8.06
C PRO A 385 32.90 4.41 -7.93
N PRO A 386 33.07 5.57 -8.59
CA PRO A 386 31.99 6.54 -8.72
C PRO A 386 30.71 5.83 -9.17
N THR A 387 29.64 6.01 -8.45
CA THR A 387 28.39 5.25 -8.61
C THR A 387 27.19 6.18 -8.46
N SER A 388 26.15 5.95 -9.20
CA SER A 388 24.85 6.57 -8.94
C SER A 388 23.81 5.52 -8.59
N GLY A 389 23.03 5.79 -7.56
CA GLY A 389 21.92 4.97 -7.09
C GLY A 389 20.58 5.67 -7.19
N ILE A 390 19.51 4.89 -7.33
CA ILE A 390 18.13 5.37 -7.32
C ILE A 390 17.22 4.37 -6.61
N GLY A 391 16.34 4.88 -5.77
CA GLY A 391 15.17 4.16 -5.25
C GLY A 391 13.88 4.68 -5.90
N ILE A 392 13.05 3.78 -6.43
CA ILE A 392 11.75 4.11 -7.02
C ILE A 392 10.66 3.39 -6.24
N GLY A 393 9.69 4.13 -5.70
CA GLY A 393 8.53 3.58 -5.01
C GLY A 393 7.56 2.94 -5.99
N ILE A 394 7.55 1.60 -6.08
CA ILE A 394 6.69 0.87 -7.02
C ILE A 394 5.22 1.11 -6.74
N ASP A 395 4.81 1.14 -5.48
CA ASP A 395 3.41 1.33 -5.13
C ASP A 395 2.92 2.71 -5.58
N ARG A 396 3.68 3.78 -5.32
CA ARG A 396 3.37 5.14 -5.78
C ARG A 396 3.37 5.25 -7.31
N LEU A 397 4.32 4.60 -7.97
CA LEU A 397 4.37 4.56 -9.44
C LEU A 397 3.13 3.86 -10.03
N VAL A 398 2.69 2.77 -9.42
CA VAL A 398 1.47 2.07 -9.82
C VAL A 398 0.23 2.92 -9.57
N MET A 399 0.14 3.62 -8.44
CA MET A 399 -0.94 4.58 -8.18
C MET A 399 -1.05 5.61 -9.31
N LEU A 400 0.08 6.19 -9.72
CA LEU A 400 0.16 7.17 -10.81
C LEU A 400 -0.40 6.60 -12.12
N PHE A 401 0.09 5.45 -12.58
CA PHE A 401 -0.29 4.84 -13.86
C PHE A 401 -1.69 4.20 -13.89
N THR A 402 -2.30 3.96 -12.73
CA THR A 402 -3.63 3.35 -12.61
C THR A 402 -4.68 4.31 -12.05
N ASN A 403 -4.31 5.58 -11.86
CA ASN A 403 -5.16 6.63 -11.30
C ASN A 403 -5.78 6.25 -9.94
N GLN A 404 -5.01 5.59 -9.07
CA GLN A 404 -5.46 5.22 -7.74
C GLN A 404 -5.08 6.27 -6.69
N LYS A 405 -6.04 6.64 -5.83
CA LYS A 405 -5.87 7.71 -4.83
C LYS A 405 -5.16 7.26 -3.55
N SER A 406 -5.06 5.95 -3.35
CA SER A 406 -4.55 5.37 -2.11
C SER A 406 -3.65 4.18 -2.40
N ILE A 407 -2.59 4.04 -1.59
CA ILE A 407 -1.65 2.92 -1.66
C ILE A 407 -2.34 1.57 -1.40
N GLN A 408 -3.41 1.55 -0.59
CA GLN A 408 -4.20 0.35 -0.33
C GLN A 408 -4.91 -0.17 -1.60
N GLU A 409 -5.17 0.67 -2.59
CA GLU A 409 -5.77 0.24 -3.86
C GLU A 409 -4.80 -0.55 -4.75
N VAL A 410 -3.50 -0.40 -4.54
CA VAL A 410 -2.45 -1.03 -5.35
C VAL A 410 -1.68 -2.13 -4.62
N ILE A 411 -2.03 -2.41 -3.37
CA ILE A 411 -1.53 -3.53 -2.56
C ILE A 411 -2.66 -4.54 -2.39
N PHE A 412 -2.40 -5.84 -2.64
CA PHE A 412 -3.45 -6.87 -2.52
C PHE A 412 -4.02 -6.94 -1.11
N PHE A 413 -3.15 -7.01 -0.12
CA PHE A 413 -3.51 -7.12 1.29
C PHE A 413 -2.75 -6.05 2.07
N PRO A 414 -3.24 -4.79 2.09
CA PRO A 414 -2.61 -3.73 2.85
C PRO A 414 -2.72 -4.00 4.36
N GLN A 415 -1.78 -3.47 5.13
CA GLN A 415 -1.90 -3.50 6.58
C GLN A 415 -3.15 -2.71 7.00
N MET A 416 -3.98 -3.33 7.83
CA MET A 416 -5.21 -2.73 8.35
C MET A 416 -5.15 -2.67 9.87
N LYS A 417 -5.81 -1.69 10.46
CA LYS A 417 -6.06 -1.72 11.91
C LYS A 417 -6.84 -3.01 12.22
N PRO A 418 -6.56 -3.69 13.33
CA PRO A 418 -7.37 -4.83 13.75
C PRO A 418 -8.85 -4.44 13.72
N GLU A 419 -9.70 -5.36 13.23
CA GLU A 419 -11.12 -5.22 13.52
C GLU A 419 -11.23 -5.18 15.05
N ILE A 420 -11.88 -4.15 15.56
CA ILE A 420 -12.35 -4.21 16.93
C ILE A 420 -13.43 -5.29 16.87
N ASN A 421 -13.02 -6.55 17.03
CA ASN A 421 -13.95 -7.58 17.40
C ASN A 421 -14.55 -7.06 18.69
N LYS A 422 -15.78 -6.52 18.60
CA LYS A 422 -16.55 -6.29 19.81
C LYS A 422 -16.46 -7.60 20.59
N PRO A 423 -16.04 -7.59 21.85
CA PRO A 423 -15.90 -8.82 22.58
C PRO A 423 -17.23 -9.55 22.44
N VAL A 424 -17.19 -10.78 21.94
CA VAL A 424 -18.39 -11.64 21.88
C VAL A 424 -18.89 -11.67 23.32
N SER A 425 -20.09 -11.13 23.55
CA SER A 425 -20.64 -11.03 24.90
C SER A 425 -20.62 -12.41 25.55
N LYS A 426 -20.06 -12.49 26.75
CA LYS A 426 -20.03 -13.74 27.50
C LYS A 426 -21.42 -14.08 28.02
N LYS A 427 -21.64 -15.33 28.35
CA LYS A 427 -22.91 -15.79 29.02
C LYS A 427 -23.27 -14.91 30.22
N SER A 428 -22.25 -14.51 31.01
CA SER A 428 -22.39 -13.57 32.14
C SER A 428 -22.99 -12.22 31.75
N ASP A 429 -22.70 -11.73 30.56
CA ASP A 429 -23.15 -10.41 30.13
C ASP A 429 -24.65 -10.42 29.79
N PHE A 430 -25.14 -11.46 29.13
CA PHE A 430 -26.56 -11.67 28.88
C PHE A 430 -27.34 -11.91 30.19
N LEU A 431 -26.75 -12.64 31.14
CA LEU A 431 -27.34 -12.80 32.47
C LEU A 431 -27.46 -11.47 33.21
N SER A 432 -26.47 -10.59 33.10
CA SER A 432 -26.44 -9.29 33.77
C SER A 432 -27.59 -8.36 33.34
N ILE A 433 -27.99 -8.43 32.07
CA ILE A 433 -29.13 -7.66 31.56
C ILE A 433 -30.49 -8.33 31.88
N GLY A 434 -30.50 -9.54 32.43
CA GLY A 434 -31.72 -10.22 32.92
C GLY A 434 -32.24 -11.30 31.98
N VAL A 435 -31.47 -11.77 31.01
CA VAL A 435 -31.80 -13.00 30.25
C VAL A 435 -31.76 -14.18 31.21
N SER A 436 -32.81 -14.99 31.24
CA SER A 436 -32.87 -16.14 32.11
C SER A 436 -31.98 -17.30 31.61
N GLU A 437 -31.49 -18.13 32.53
CA GLU A 437 -30.62 -19.27 32.19
C GLU A 437 -31.22 -20.19 31.14
N ASN A 438 -32.53 -20.40 31.16
CA ASN A 438 -33.24 -21.28 30.21
C ASN A 438 -33.25 -20.69 28.77
N TRP A 439 -33.11 -19.41 28.60
CA TRP A 439 -33.15 -18.71 27.32
C TRP A 439 -31.80 -18.32 26.79
N ILE A 440 -30.78 -18.35 27.64
CA ILE A 440 -29.48 -17.74 27.32
C ILE A 440 -28.80 -18.37 26.10
N ASP A 441 -28.82 -19.68 25.97
CA ASP A 441 -28.18 -20.36 24.85
C ASP A 441 -28.90 -20.06 23.53
N ILE A 442 -30.20 -19.88 23.54
CA ILE A 442 -31.01 -19.48 22.39
C ILE A 442 -30.76 -18.02 22.03
N VAL A 443 -30.68 -17.13 23.04
CA VAL A 443 -30.40 -15.73 22.82
C VAL A 443 -29.00 -15.57 22.21
N MET A 444 -28.00 -16.30 22.71
CA MET A 444 -26.63 -16.28 22.17
C MET A 444 -26.52 -16.94 20.79
N GLU A 445 -27.38 -17.90 20.44
CA GLU A 445 -27.44 -18.47 19.09
C GLU A 445 -27.99 -17.45 18.07
N ILE A 446 -28.94 -16.61 18.47
CA ILE A 446 -29.63 -15.65 17.61
C ILE A 446 -28.90 -14.29 17.58
N TYR A 447 -28.29 -13.88 18.68
CA TYR A 447 -27.59 -12.62 18.89
C TYR A 447 -26.17 -12.87 19.38
N VAL A 448 -25.19 -12.56 18.56
CA VAL A 448 -23.78 -12.85 18.82
C VAL A 448 -23.22 -12.04 20.02
N ASP A 449 -23.81 -10.87 20.26
CA ASP A 449 -23.46 -9.97 21.37
C ASP A 449 -24.67 -9.13 21.81
N ILE A 450 -24.50 -8.45 22.97
CA ILE A 450 -25.53 -7.57 23.55
C ILE A 450 -25.85 -6.40 22.61
N ASP A 451 -24.88 -5.85 21.93
CA ASP A 451 -25.12 -4.73 21.01
C ASP A 451 -25.98 -5.16 19.82
N SER A 452 -25.78 -6.39 19.29
CA SER A 452 -26.63 -6.95 18.24
C SER A 452 -28.06 -7.20 18.71
N LEU A 453 -28.24 -7.53 19.98
CA LEU A 453 -29.56 -7.64 20.60
C LEU A 453 -30.21 -6.26 20.73
N PHE A 454 -29.49 -5.27 21.24
CA PHE A 454 -30.01 -3.90 21.46
C PHE A 454 -30.18 -3.07 20.19
N SER A 455 -29.56 -3.45 19.10
CA SER A 455 -29.84 -2.82 17.77
C SER A 455 -31.23 -3.15 17.22
N ASN A 456 -31.96 -4.06 17.85
CA ASN A 456 -33.36 -4.38 17.51
C ASN A 456 -34.35 -3.75 18.52
N LYS A 457 -35.59 -3.52 18.08
CA LYS A 457 -36.66 -3.10 19.01
C LYS A 457 -37.09 -4.28 19.90
N PRO A 458 -37.48 -4.07 21.17
CA PRO A 458 -37.95 -5.15 22.06
C PRO A 458 -39.03 -6.03 21.44
N THR A 459 -39.94 -5.46 20.66
CA THR A 459 -40.99 -6.19 19.95
C THR A 459 -40.44 -7.14 18.86
N GLN A 460 -39.39 -6.75 18.17
CA GLN A 460 -38.73 -7.57 17.16
C GLN A 460 -37.96 -8.73 17.82
N VAL A 461 -37.26 -8.47 18.92
CA VAL A 461 -36.58 -9.50 19.73
C VAL A 461 -37.60 -10.51 20.24
N HIS A 462 -38.71 -10.04 20.79
CA HIS A 462 -39.80 -10.90 21.26
C HIS A 462 -40.33 -11.83 20.15
N GLN A 463 -40.65 -11.28 18.98
CA GLN A 463 -41.15 -12.05 17.85
C GLN A 463 -40.13 -13.09 17.37
N LYS A 464 -38.85 -12.70 17.28
CA LYS A 464 -37.79 -13.55 16.78
C LYS A 464 -37.49 -14.72 17.71
N LEU A 465 -37.38 -14.47 19.03
CA LEU A 465 -37.13 -15.50 20.04
C LEU A 465 -38.28 -16.48 20.18
N ASN A 466 -39.50 -15.99 20.32
CA ASN A 466 -40.68 -16.88 20.42
C ASN A 466 -40.96 -17.62 19.10
N GLY A 467 -40.64 -17.00 17.95
CA GLY A 467 -40.70 -17.64 16.64
C GLY A 467 -39.71 -18.78 16.53
N PHE A 468 -38.45 -18.57 16.96
CA PHE A 468 -37.43 -19.63 17.01
C PHE A 468 -37.85 -20.81 17.90
N ARG A 469 -38.34 -20.49 19.11
CA ARG A 469 -38.89 -21.52 20.04
C ARG A 469 -39.95 -22.37 19.39
N LYS A 470 -40.96 -21.75 18.76
CA LYS A 470 -42.06 -22.46 18.07
C LYS A 470 -41.58 -23.33 16.91
N LYS A 471 -40.71 -22.75 16.07
CA LYS A 471 -40.14 -23.43 14.88
C LYS A 471 -39.37 -24.68 15.27
N ASN A 472 -38.59 -24.60 16.34
CA ASN A 472 -37.72 -25.70 16.80
C ASN A 472 -38.41 -26.59 17.87
N LYS A 473 -39.70 -26.36 18.17
CA LYS A 473 -40.51 -27.14 19.15
C LYS A 473 -39.84 -27.27 20.53
N LEU A 474 -39.20 -26.17 20.98
CA LEU A 474 -38.49 -26.17 22.25
C LEU A 474 -39.49 -26.18 23.44
N ASN A 475 -39.21 -27.01 24.44
CA ASN A 475 -40.02 -27.09 25.66
C ASN A 475 -39.64 -26.00 26.66
N LEU A 476 -39.98 -24.78 26.32
CA LEU A 476 -39.72 -23.55 27.12
C LEU A 476 -40.99 -22.73 27.17
N ASP A 477 -41.21 -22.01 28.29
CA ASP A 477 -42.26 -21.01 28.40
C ASP A 477 -41.99 -19.85 27.43
N ALA A 478 -43.08 -19.28 26.89
CA ALA A 478 -42.95 -18.15 25.99
C ALA A 478 -42.46 -16.91 26.76
N LEU A 479 -41.46 -16.20 26.20
CA LEU A 479 -41.05 -14.92 26.75
C LEU A 479 -42.19 -13.90 26.62
N GLN A 480 -42.41 -13.16 27.70
CA GLN A 480 -43.34 -11.98 27.65
C GLN A 480 -42.61 -10.76 27.15
N LEU A 481 -43.31 -9.88 26.48
CA LEU A 481 -42.74 -8.65 25.97
C LEU A 481 -42.16 -7.76 27.09
N ASP A 482 -42.79 -7.77 28.23
CA ASP A 482 -42.34 -7.04 29.42
C ASP A 482 -41.00 -7.52 29.94
N ASP A 483 -40.71 -8.81 29.86
CA ASP A 483 -39.42 -9.35 30.32
C ASP A 483 -38.31 -8.89 29.39
N ILE A 484 -38.55 -8.91 28.09
CA ILE A 484 -37.58 -8.41 27.10
C ILE A 484 -37.39 -6.89 27.26
N THR A 485 -38.46 -6.14 27.50
CA THR A 485 -38.38 -4.71 27.73
C THR A 485 -37.52 -4.36 28.95
N LYS A 486 -37.50 -5.20 29.97
CA LYS A 486 -36.64 -5.04 31.15
C LYS A 486 -35.17 -5.22 30.81
N TRP A 487 -34.81 -6.08 29.80
CA TRP A 487 -33.42 -6.22 29.37
C TRP A 487 -32.87 -4.90 28.83
N PHE A 488 -33.67 -4.17 28.03
CA PHE A 488 -33.30 -2.88 27.47
C PHE A 488 -33.22 -1.73 28.46
N LYS A 489 -33.90 -1.83 29.64
CA LYS A 489 -33.83 -0.82 30.71
C LYS A 489 -32.63 -0.98 31.64
N LYS A 490 -31.93 -2.11 31.59
CA LYS A 490 -30.72 -2.34 32.42
C LYS A 490 -29.42 -1.95 31.71
N SER A 491 -29.50 -1.43 30.49
CA SER A 491 -28.34 -1.00 29.72
C SER A 491 -28.00 0.52 29.91
N ASP A 492 -28.86 1.24 30.63
CA ASP A 492 -28.61 2.61 31.12
C ASP A 492 -28.07 2.55 32.57
#